data_89d06fc93ef46562ce3efcb7870a1453
#
_entry.id   89d06fc93ef46562ce3efcb7870a1453
#
_cell.length_a   1.000
_cell.length_b   1.000
_cell.length_c   1.000
_cell.angle_alpha   90.00
_cell.angle_beta   90.00
_cell.angle_gamma   90.00
#
_symmetry.space_group_name_H-M   'P 1'
#
loop_
_entity.id
_entity.type
_entity.pdbx_description
1 polymer ?
#
loop_
_entity_poly.entity_id
_entity_poly.type
_entity_poly.pdbx_seq_one_letter_code
_entity_poly.pdbx_strand_id
1 'polypeptide(L)'
;MRTAVHCNAHRPGRRLRLASIGLAMLMPGGAFAGGPASAPVAAAAADAPATRAAAPTPATANDSAPHFQTCRLELANRLAAYPAECTTLRVPEDPAHPDGRSIELSIARVAAISRRKAADPLFLIAGGPGGGTQAMYPMVAGAFARIGRDRDLVLVDQRGTGRSAPLDCELDEEDLTSGDPTLVPALARRCLESLQGAGRDVRPYTTSVAVQDLERVRAALGYERINLYGVSYGTRVAQHYLRRFPQRVRSVILDGVVPPGLALGPAMALDAEAALARILARCAADAACHAAYGDPVALYRSLRARLATAPVELRVADPATGTPRELRFGAQHLGAVLRLASYADAQASLLPMALHEAQVNANFTPLAGLFLMSSAGLEGQVAFGMHNTVICSEDIPFIDARDVDRARLASTYLGTEMLDGLRAICGVWPRGPMDADFRQPLASDVPVLLLSGADDPVTPPAGAETAMRGLTRSRHLVVPGEGHSQLGVTCMDRVMADFVRDADPKALDTSCLARSKPAPFFTSPAGPPP
;
A
#
# COMPACT_ATOMS: atom_id res chain seq x y z
N MET A 1 -0.96 58.26 34.05
CA MET A 1 -1.45 57.09 34.75
C MET A 1 -1.96 56.08 33.74
N ARG A 2 -1.17 55.12 33.37
CA ARG A 2 -1.51 54.03 32.44
C ARG A 2 -1.20 52.71 33.15
N THR A 3 -2.24 52.00 33.48
CA THR A 3 -2.16 50.63 34.04
C THR A 3 -2.14 49.62 32.89
N ALA A 4 -1.05 48.87 32.82
CA ALA A 4 -0.88 47.74 31.89
C ALA A 4 -1.50 46.49 32.50
N VAL A 5 -2.41 45.84 31.78
CA VAL A 5 -2.97 44.55 32.12
C VAL A 5 -2.15 43.49 31.39
N HIS A 6 -1.49 42.61 32.13
CA HIS A 6 -0.82 41.41 31.61
C HIS A 6 -1.86 40.32 31.37
N CYS A 7 -2.10 39.97 30.09
CA CYS A 7 -2.77 38.73 29.72
C CYS A 7 -1.75 37.61 29.53
N ASN A 8 -1.77 36.66 30.46
CA ASN A 8 -1.06 35.38 30.34
C ASN A 8 -1.85 34.47 29.41
N ALA A 9 -1.39 34.30 28.17
CA ALA A 9 -1.96 33.35 27.23
C ALA A 9 -1.26 32.00 27.40
N HIS A 10 -1.94 31.08 28.07
CA HIS A 10 -1.61 29.65 27.99
C HIS A 10 -1.91 29.19 26.55
N ARG A 11 -0.86 28.84 25.81
CA ARG A 11 -0.97 28.11 24.54
C ARG A 11 -1.14 26.62 24.87
N PRO A 12 -2.23 25.95 24.42
CA PRO A 12 -2.28 24.50 24.45
C PRO A 12 -1.29 23.98 23.39
N GLY A 13 -0.34 23.15 23.82
CA GLY A 13 0.59 22.46 22.94
C GLY A 13 -0.21 21.61 21.92
N ARG A 14 -0.08 21.93 20.65
CA ARG A 14 -0.50 21.08 19.55
C ARG A 14 0.40 19.84 19.59
N ARG A 15 -0.13 18.73 20.10
CA ARG A 15 0.46 17.42 19.86
C ARG A 15 0.24 17.10 18.37
N LEU A 16 1.32 17.20 17.59
CA LEU A 16 1.34 16.67 16.22
C LEU A 16 1.24 15.16 16.33
N ARG A 17 0.23 14.58 15.73
CA ARG A 17 0.16 13.13 15.53
C ARG A 17 1.06 12.81 14.34
N LEU A 18 2.25 12.30 14.60
CA LEU A 18 3.16 11.80 13.59
C LEU A 18 2.85 10.33 13.32
N ALA A 19 2.49 10.03 12.10
CA ALA A 19 2.34 8.66 11.65
C ALA A 19 3.68 8.15 11.12
N SER A 20 4.01 7.00 11.57
CA SER A 20 5.33 6.42 11.48
C SER A 20 5.55 5.67 10.20
N ILE A 21 6.68 5.91 9.60
CA ILE A 21 7.20 5.12 8.49
C ILE A 21 7.70 3.81 9.05
N GLY A 22 7.06 2.70 8.69
CA GLY A 22 7.60 1.37 8.89
C GLY A 22 8.82 1.16 7.99
N LEU A 23 9.87 1.90 8.25
CA LEU A 23 11.17 1.67 7.68
C LEU A 23 11.84 0.63 8.54
N ALA A 24 11.76 -0.63 8.14
CA ALA A 24 12.57 -1.68 8.75
C ALA A 24 14.04 -1.36 8.48
N MET A 25 14.75 -0.94 9.51
CA MET A 25 16.19 -0.59 9.46
C MET A 25 17.00 -1.51 10.35
N LEU A 26 18.06 -1.77 10.01
CA LEU A 26 19.35 -2.35 9.88
C LEU A 26 20.43 -2.06 10.87
N MET A 27 21.21 -3.02 11.12
CA MET A 27 22.69 -3.05 11.03
C MET A 27 23.29 -4.44 11.25
N PRO A 28 24.53 -4.71 10.82
CA PRO A 28 25.05 -6.03 10.64
C PRO A 28 25.86 -6.57 11.81
N GLY A 29 25.93 -7.90 11.85
CA GLY A 29 27.12 -8.63 12.23
C GLY A 29 27.27 -9.03 13.68
N GLY A 30 27.15 -10.32 13.91
CA GLY A 30 27.65 -11.03 15.07
C GLY A 30 27.39 -12.50 14.95
N ALA A 31 28.36 -13.24 14.42
CA ALA A 31 28.34 -14.69 14.35
C ALA A 31 28.44 -15.30 15.74
N PHE A 32 27.58 -16.25 16.08
CA PHE A 32 27.87 -17.28 17.07
C PHE A 32 27.36 -18.66 16.61
N ALA A 33 28.24 -19.62 16.73
CA ALA A 33 28.15 -21.01 16.31
C ALA A 33 27.47 -21.91 17.36
N GLY A 34 26.89 -23.00 16.90
CA GLY A 34 26.91 -24.29 17.59
C GLY A 34 25.60 -24.88 18.07
N GLY A 35 25.03 -25.79 17.33
CA GLY A 35 24.38 -27.08 17.45
C GLY A 35 23.62 -27.46 18.74
N PRO A 36 22.95 -28.63 18.81
CA PRO A 36 22.88 -29.74 17.88
C PRO A 36 21.44 -30.24 17.52
N ALA A 37 21.41 -31.19 16.61
CA ALA A 37 20.29 -31.87 16.00
C ALA A 37 19.33 -32.60 16.97
N SER A 38 18.06 -32.64 16.61
CA SER A 38 17.10 -33.64 17.08
C SER A 38 16.24 -34.16 15.91
N ALA A 39 16.03 -35.44 15.91
CA ALA A 39 15.51 -36.30 14.84
C ALA A 39 13.99 -36.15 14.58
N PRO A 40 13.47 -36.68 13.45
CA PRO A 40 12.11 -36.49 12.99
C PRO A 40 11.10 -37.41 13.63
N VAL A 41 9.94 -36.91 13.97
CA VAL A 41 8.74 -37.68 14.32
C VAL A 41 7.82 -37.71 13.11
N ALA A 42 7.54 -38.90 12.63
CA ALA A 42 6.58 -39.20 11.59
C ALA A 42 5.14 -38.95 12.10
N ALA A 43 4.35 -38.17 11.40
CA ALA A 43 2.91 -38.02 11.65
C ALA A 43 2.14 -38.73 10.53
N ALA A 44 1.29 -39.66 10.95
CA ALA A 44 0.38 -40.40 10.12
C ALA A 44 -0.76 -39.50 9.62
N ALA A 45 -1.10 -39.62 8.34
CA ALA A 45 -2.27 -38.99 7.73
C ALA A 45 -3.53 -39.72 8.18
N ALA A 46 -4.51 -38.98 8.69
CA ALA A 46 -5.89 -39.43 8.86
C ALA A 46 -6.80 -38.57 7.98
N ASP A 47 -7.42 -39.25 7.00
CA ASP A 47 -8.49 -38.67 6.16
C ASP A 47 -9.72 -38.33 7.02
N ALA A 48 -10.12 -37.10 7.02
CA ALA A 48 -11.42 -36.65 7.52
C ALA A 48 -12.24 -36.04 6.37
N PRO A 49 -13.55 -36.35 6.25
CA PRO A 49 -14.37 -35.90 5.14
C PRO A 49 -14.64 -34.40 5.22
N ALA A 50 -14.55 -33.75 4.07
CA ALA A 50 -14.83 -32.32 3.88
C ALA A 50 -16.28 -31.99 4.26
N THR A 51 -16.50 -31.36 5.39
CA THR A 51 -17.76 -30.74 5.74
C THR A 51 -17.94 -29.46 4.93
N ARG A 52 -18.92 -29.47 4.06
CA ARG A 52 -19.40 -28.32 3.29
C ARG A 52 -19.83 -27.23 4.27
N ALA A 53 -19.10 -26.13 4.31
CA ALA A 53 -19.47 -24.98 5.14
C ALA A 53 -20.86 -24.48 4.73
N ALA A 54 -21.76 -24.41 5.70
CA ALA A 54 -23.10 -23.86 5.53
C ALA A 54 -23.01 -22.38 5.15
N ALA A 55 -23.81 -21.97 4.20
CA ALA A 55 -23.98 -20.57 3.84
C ALA A 55 -24.44 -19.78 5.08
N PRO A 56 -23.91 -18.57 5.33
CA PRO A 56 -24.33 -17.76 6.46
C PRO A 56 -25.82 -17.45 6.33
N THR A 57 -26.55 -17.72 7.42
CA THR A 57 -27.96 -17.36 7.58
C THR A 57 -28.13 -15.85 7.36
N PRO A 58 -29.15 -15.39 6.61
CA PRO A 58 -29.36 -13.96 6.43
C PRO A 58 -29.65 -13.32 7.80
N ALA A 59 -28.90 -12.27 8.12
CA ALA A 59 -29.09 -11.46 9.31
C ALA A 59 -30.56 -10.98 9.35
N THR A 60 -31.18 -11.08 10.51
CA THR A 60 -32.54 -10.60 10.77
C THR A 60 -32.61 -9.11 10.41
N ALA A 61 -33.48 -8.78 9.47
CA ALA A 61 -33.75 -7.43 8.98
C ALA A 61 -34.38 -6.59 10.13
N ASN A 62 -33.52 -5.80 10.78
CA ASN A 62 -33.98 -4.68 11.63
C ASN A 62 -32.96 -3.51 11.63
N ASP A 63 -32.11 -3.39 10.63
CA ASP A 63 -31.32 -2.19 10.41
C ASP A 63 -32.01 -1.34 9.33
N SER A 64 -32.56 -0.20 9.76
CA SER A 64 -32.97 0.87 8.85
C SER A 64 -31.79 1.21 7.91
N ALA A 65 -32.09 1.39 6.60
CA ALA A 65 -31.07 1.73 5.61
C ALA A 65 -30.14 2.85 6.13
N PRO A 66 -28.81 2.75 5.90
CA PRO A 66 -27.87 3.72 6.43
C PRO A 66 -28.24 5.15 6.03
N HIS A 67 -28.33 6.04 7.01
CA HIS A 67 -28.66 7.45 6.76
C HIS A 67 -27.40 8.20 6.33
N PHE A 68 -27.40 8.72 5.10
CA PHE A 68 -26.30 9.50 4.55
C PHE A 68 -26.42 10.98 4.93
N GLN A 69 -25.28 11.58 5.24
CA GLN A 69 -25.12 13.02 5.46
C GLN A 69 -24.12 13.58 4.46
N THR A 70 -24.35 14.83 4.02
CA THR A 70 -23.36 15.51 3.15
C THR A 70 -22.03 15.66 3.86
N CYS A 71 -20.95 15.30 3.18
CA CYS A 71 -19.59 15.42 3.67
C CYS A 71 -18.64 15.86 2.55
N ARG A 72 -17.36 16.03 2.87
CA ARG A 72 -16.31 16.36 1.92
C ARG A 72 -15.11 15.42 2.15
N LEU A 73 -14.57 14.93 1.06
CA LEU A 73 -13.32 14.20 1.05
C LEU A 73 -12.21 15.16 0.64
N GLU A 74 -11.25 15.41 1.53
CA GLU A 74 -10.25 16.46 1.35
C GLU A 74 -8.85 15.87 1.29
N LEU A 75 -7.99 16.44 0.46
CA LEU A 75 -6.54 16.22 0.58
C LEU A 75 -6.03 16.72 1.94
N ALA A 76 -5.00 16.08 2.47
CA ALA A 76 -4.40 16.48 3.75
C ALA A 76 -3.96 17.96 3.77
N ASN A 77 -3.49 18.47 2.64
CA ASN A 77 -3.10 19.88 2.46
C ASN A 77 -4.28 20.82 2.13
N ARG A 78 -5.52 20.31 2.05
CA ARG A 78 -6.77 21.03 1.71
C ARG A 78 -6.78 21.73 0.35
N LEU A 79 -5.87 21.38 -0.57
CA LEU A 79 -5.83 21.96 -1.91
C LEU A 79 -6.96 21.47 -2.82
N ALA A 80 -7.55 20.32 -2.51
CA ALA A 80 -8.71 19.79 -3.20
C ALA A 80 -9.69 19.16 -2.22
N ALA A 81 -10.99 19.28 -2.52
CA ALA A 81 -12.07 18.69 -1.76
C ALA A 81 -13.19 18.24 -2.70
N TYR A 82 -13.67 17.03 -2.49
CA TYR A 82 -14.72 16.41 -3.31
C TYR A 82 -15.99 16.24 -2.48
N PRO A 83 -17.16 16.67 -3.00
CA PRO A 83 -18.43 16.42 -2.32
C PRO A 83 -18.74 14.95 -2.30
N ALA A 84 -19.25 14.48 -1.17
CA ALA A 84 -19.66 13.10 -0.97
C ALA A 84 -20.83 13.04 0.03
N GLU A 85 -21.37 11.85 0.19
CA GLU A 85 -22.36 11.49 1.20
C GLU A 85 -21.75 10.45 2.12
N CYS A 86 -21.69 10.72 3.41
CA CYS A 86 -21.04 9.86 4.40
C CYS A 86 -22.05 9.20 5.32
N THR A 87 -21.76 7.99 5.73
CA THR A 87 -22.51 7.24 6.74
C THR A 87 -21.58 6.30 7.50
N THR A 88 -22.09 5.66 8.55
CA THR A 88 -21.40 4.57 9.24
C THR A 88 -22.26 3.32 9.25
N LEU A 89 -21.62 2.15 9.32
CA LEU A 89 -22.26 0.87 9.53
C LEU A 89 -21.62 0.18 10.74
N ARG A 90 -22.42 -0.20 11.71
CA ARG A 90 -21.94 -0.96 12.87
C ARG A 90 -21.82 -2.44 12.52
N VAL A 91 -20.65 -3.02 12.83
CA VAL A 91 -20.35 -4.45 12.61
C VAL A 91 -19.69 -5.04 13.86
N PRO A 92 -19.79 -6.34 14.13
CA PRO A 92 -19.02 -6.98 15.19
C PRO A 92 -17.51 -6.79 14.95
N GLU A 93 -16.74 -6.46 15.98
CA GLU A 93 -15.28 -6.45 15.89
C GLU A 93 -14.77 -7.87 15.58
N ASP A 94 -15.26 -8.86 16.31
CA ASP A 94 -15.02 -10.28 16.02
C ASP A 94 -16.31 -10.94 15.52
N PRO A 95 -16.38 -11.33 14.23
CA PRO A 95 -17.55 -12.00 13.69
C PRO A 95 -17.85 -13.37 14.33
N ALA A 96 -16.87 -14.01 14.97
CA ALA A 96 -17.07 -15.25 15.71
C ALA A 96 -17.80 -15.02 17.05
N HIS A 97 -17.77 -13.79 17.55
CA HIS A 97 -18.45 -13.36 18.78
C HIS A 97 -19.34 -12.14 18.50
N PRO A 98 -20.44 -12.29 17.76
CA PRO A 98 -21.26 -11.18 17.25
C PRO A 98 -21.91 -10.33 18.36
N ASP A 99 -22.12 -10.90 19.53
CA ASP A 99 -22.68 -10.21 20.72
C ASP A 99 -21.60 -9.44 21.52
N GLY A 100 -20.34 -9.53 21.10
CA GLY A 100 -19.21 -8.86 21.73
C GLY A 100 -19.11 -7.38 21.33
N ARG A 101 -17.89 -6.87 21.34
CA ARG A 101 -17.61 -5.50 20.92
C ARG A 101 -17.98 -5.30 19.45
N SER A 102 -18.56 -4.15 19.14
CA SER A 102 -18.80 -3.70 17.76
C SER A 102 -17.91 -2.51 17.41
N ILE A 103 -17.64 -2.37 16.11
CA ILE A 103 -16.92 -1.24 15.52
C ILE A 103 -17.81 -0.55 14.49
N GLU A 104 -17.50 0.70 14.17
CA GLU A 104 -18.16 1.44 13.09
C GLU A 104 -17.26 1.47 11.86
N LEU A 105 -17.81 1.09 10.72
CA LEU A 105 -17.19 1.25 9.41
C LEU A 105 -17.61 2.58 8.83
N SER A 106 -16.65 3.39 8.42
CA SER A 106 -16.89 4.65 7.71
C SER A 106 -17.06 4.39 6.22
N ILE A 107 -18.15 4.90 5.67
CA ILE A 107 -18.54 4.74 4.28
C ILE A 107 -18.78 6.11 3.67
N ALA A 108 -18.12 6.40 2.55
CA ALA A 108 -18.44 7.56 1.74
C ALA A 108 -18.93 7.12 0.36
N ARG A 109 -19.94 7.80 -0.15
CA ARG A 109 -20.47 7.63 -1.50
C ARG A 109 -20.28 8.91 -2.28
N VAL A 110 -19.53 8.84 -3.38
CA VAL A 110 -19.54 9.88 -4.40
C VAL A 110 -20.65 9.53 -5.38
N ALA A 111 -21.74 10.28 -5.32
CA ALA A 111 -22.93 9.99 -6.10
C ALA A 111 -22.66 10.18 -7.61
N ALA A 112 -23.23 9.32 -8.44
CA ALA A 112 -23.20 9.45 -9.90
C ALA A 112 -23.79 10.79 -10.34
N ILE A 113 -23.18 11.39 -11.37
CA ILE A 113 -23.67 12.66 -11.96
C ILE A 113 -25.00 12.44 -12.70
N SER A 114 -25.14 11.29 -13.37
CA SER A 114 -26.33 10.94 -14.13
C SER A 114 -27.53 10.67 -13.24
N ARG A 115 -28.68 11.26 -13.58
CA ARG A 115 -29.95 10.90 -12.94
C ARG A 115 -30.41 9.47 -13.26
N ARG A 116 -29.95 8.90 -14.38
CA ARG A 116 -30.20 7.49 -14.81
C ARG A 116 -28.93 6.69 -14.58
N LYS A 117 -28.50 6.63 -13.33
CA LYS A 117 -27.30 5.87 -12.95
C LYS A 117 -27.50 4.37 -13.10
N ALA A 118 -26.41 3.66 -13.37
CA ALA A 118 -26.38 2.20 -13.33
C ALA A 118 -26.56 1.69 -11.90
N ALA A 119 -27.16 0.50 -11.78
CA ALA A 119 -27.46 -0.10 -10.48
C ALA A 119 -26.24 -0.74 -9.80
N ASP A 120 -25.12 -0.86 -10.52
CA ASP A 120 -23.88 -1.55 -10.13
C ASP A 120 -22.77 -0.52 -9.83
N PRO A 121 -22.60 -0.07 -8.60
CA PRO A 121 -21.57 0.91 -8.21
C PRO A 121 -20.16 0.33 -8.37
N LEU A 122 -19.15 1.20 -8.30
CA LEU A 122 -17.77 0.81 -8.14
C LEU A 122 -17.34 0.97 -6.68
N PHE A 123 -16.93 -0.13 -6.05
CA PHE A 123 -16.28 -0.12 -4.74
C PHE A 123 -14.77 0.00 -4.92
N LEU A 124 -14.17 1.01 -4.30
CA LEU A 124 -12.73 1.21 -4.29
C LEU A 124 -12.13 0.59 -3.04
N ILE A 125 -10.97 -0.05 -3.19
CA ILE A 125 -10.25 -0.72 -2.11
C ILE A 125 -8.80 -0.27 -2.15
N ALA A 126 -8.39 0.48 -1.12
CA ALA A 126 -7.03 0.97 -0.99
C ALA A 126 -6.02 -0.14 -0.70
N GLY A 127 -4.75 0.18 -0.94
CA GLY A 127 -3.60 -0.69 -0.67
C GLY A 127 -3.03 -0.55 0.74
N GLY A 128 -1.77 -0.79 0.85
CA GLY A 128 -0.97 -0.80 2.07
C GLY A 128 -0.39 -2.19 2.34
N PRO A 129 -0.97 -3.06 3.22
CA PRO A 129 -2.21 -2.92 4.01
C PRO A 129 -2.19 -1.73 4.98
N GLY A 130 -3.36 -1.30 5.41
CA GLY A 130 -3.53 -0.20 6.37
C GLY A 130 -3.93 1.14 5.76
N GLY A 131 -4.01 1.27 4.43
CA GLY A 131 -4.45 2.50 3.76
C GLY A 131 -5.95 2.76 3.87
N GLY A 132 -6.35 4.01 4.15
CA GLY A 132 -7.74 4.45 4.14
C GLY A 132 -8.19 4.81 2.72
N THR A 133 -9.32 4.24 2.28
CA THR A 133 -9.85 4.47 0.92
C THR A 133 -10.35 5.90 0.76
N GLN A 134 -10.94 6.48 1.80
CA GLN A 134 -11.45 7.85 1.76
C GLN A 134 -10.32 8.89 1.71
N ALA A 135 -9.17 8.60 2.33
CA ALA A 135 -7.98 9.45 2.25
C ALA A 135 -7.26 9.32 0.89
N MET A 136 -7.29 8.13 0.27
CA MET A 136 -6.71 7.89 -1.05
C MET A 136 -7.49 8.61 -2.17
N TYR A 137 -8.83 8.60 -2.10
CA TYR A 137 -9.67 9.04 -3.21
C TYR A 137 -9.37 10.46 -3.72
N PRO A 138 -9.21 11.50 -2.87
CA PRO A 138 -8.92 12.85 -3.36
C PRO A 138 -7.65 12.97 -4.22
N MET A 139 -6.67 12.08 -4.02
CA MET A 139 -5.44 12.06 -4.81
C MET A 139 -5.65 11.48 -6.21
N VAL A 140 -6.62 10.59 -6.37
CA VAL A 140 -6.85 9.81 -7.59
C VAL A 140 -8.23 10.01 -8.22
N ALA A 141 -9.02 10.96 -7.73
CA ALA A 141 -10.40 11.19 -8.15
C ALA A 141 -10.56 11.38 -9.67
N GLY A 142 -9.57 12.01 -10.33
CA GLY A 142 -9.55 12.20 -11.77
C GLY A 142 -9.63 10.90 -12.57
N ALA A 143 -8.98 9.85 -12.11
CA ALA A 143 -8.99 8.54 -12.76
C ALA A 143 -10.37 7.86 -12.76
N PHE A 144 -11.22 8.21 -11.82
CA PHE A 144 -12.58 7.65 -11.68
C PHE A 144 -13.68 8.59 -12.19
N ALA A 145 -13.33 9.79 -12.68
CA ALA A 145 -14.31 10.80 -13.07
C ALA A 145 -15.27 10.31 -14.19
N ARG A 146 -14.79 9.47 -15.12
CA ARG A 146 -15.62 8.91 -16.20
C ARG A 146 -16.60 7.88 -15.66
N ILE A 147 -16.16 7.00 -14.76
CA ILE A 147 -17.03 5.99 -14.11
C ILE A 147 -18.06 6.69 -13.23
N GLY A 148 -17.65 7.73 -12.49
CA GLY A 148 -18.53 8.54 -11.64
C GLY A 148 -19.61 9.34 -12.39
N ARG A 149 -19.59 9.38 -13.72
CA ARG A 149 -20.72 9.95 -14.49
C ARG A 149 -21.98 9.13 -14.34
N ASP A 150 -21.85 7.82 -14.42
CA ASP A 150 -22.98 6.89 -14.54
C ASP A 150 -23.12 5.93 -13.36
N ARG A 151 -22.14 5.84 -12.48
CA ARG A 151 -22.10 4.93 -11.32
C ARG A 151 -21.69 5.64 -10.04
N ASP A 152 -22.31 5.25 -8.95
CA ASP A 152 -21.84 5.65 -7.63
C ASP A 152 -20.44 5.05 -7.39
N LEU A 153 -19.56 5.84 -6.77
CA LEU A 153 -18.29 5.35 -6.25
C LEU A 153 -18.45 5.17 -4.74
N VAL A 154 -18.20 3.99 -4.23
CA VAL A 154 -18.34 3.65 -2.82
C VAL A 154 -16.95 3.45 -2.21
N LEU A 155 -16.65 4.21 -1.19
CA LEU A 155 -15.38 4.30 -0.53
C LEU A 155 -15.55 3.81 0.91
N VAL A 156 -15.14 2.57 1.17
CA VAL A 156 -15.19 2.01 2.51
C VAL A 156 -13.78 2.05 3.08
N ASP A 157 -13.59 2.77 4.18
CA ASP A 157 -12.39 2.54 4.97
C ASP A 157 -12.50 1.14 5.56
N GLN A 158 -11.56 0.26 5.25
CA GLN A 158 -11.55 -1.08 5.82
C GLN A 158 -11.40 -1.01 7.34
N ARG A 159 -11.89 -2.02 8.07
CA ARG A 159 -11.67 -2.11 9.52
C ARG A 159 -10.20 -1.86 9.85
N GLY A 160 -9.93 -1.07 10.87
CA GLY A 160 -8.57 -0.73 11.29
C GLY A 160 -7.90 0.37 10.50
N THR A 161 -8.58 0.98 9.50
CA THR A 161 -8.02 2.05 8.67
C THR A 161 -8.87 3.32 8.69
N GLY A 162 -8.27 4.44 8.37
CA GLY A 162 -8.97 5.70 8.17
C GLY A 162 -9.90 6.07 9.33
N ARG A 163 -11.22 6.08 9.09
CA ARG A 163 -12.23 6.35 10.11
C ARG A 163 -12.95 5.10 10.61
N SER A 164 -12.55 3.92 10.16
CA SER A 164 -13.16 2.63 10.52
C SER A 164 -12.41 1.96 11.67
N ALA A 165 -12.55 2.52 12.88
CA ALA A 165 -11.89 2.03 14.08
C ALA A 165 -10.38 1.81 13.90
N PRO A 166 -9.62 2.85 13.52
CA PRO A 166 -8.23 2.74 13.12
C PRO A 166 -7.36 2.09 14.20
N LEU A 167 -6.41 1.27 13.76
CA LEU A 167 -5.36 0.69 14.59
C LEU A 167 -4.06 1.48 14.39
N ASP A 168 -4.11 2.77 14.73
CA ASP A 168 -2.94 3.65 14.64
C ASP A 168 -1.99 3.40 15.80
N CYS A 169 -0.69 3.42 15.50
CA CYS A 169 0.37 3.35 16.49
C CYS A 169 0.89 4.77 16.76
N GLU A 170 0.87 5.19 18.02
CA GLU A 170 1.56 6.40 18.44
C GLU A 170 3.05 6.04 18.64
N LEU A 171 3.90 6.51 17.74
CA LEU A 171 5.35 6.34 17.82
C LEU A 171 6.00 7.73 17.91
N ASP A 172 7.04 7.85 18.69
CA ASP A 172 7.77 9.11 18.82
C ASP A 172 8.66 9.36 17.61
N GLU A 173 8.82 10.61 17.17
CA GLU A 173 9.65 10.99 16.02
C GLU A 173 11.09 10.49 16.18
N GLU A 174 11.64 10.52 17.38
CA GLU A 174 12.98 10.05 17.70
C GLU A 174 13.14 8.55 17.46
N ASP A 175 12.15 7.74 17.85
CA ASP A 175 12.13 6.29 17.62
C ASP A 175 12.15 5.95 16.13
N LEU A 176 11.47 6.76 15.32
CA LEU A 176 11.33 6.56 13.88
C LEU A 176 12.57 7.00 13.10
N THR A 177 13.26 8.01 13.59
CA THR A 177 14.45 8.59 12.95
C THR A 177 15.74 7.99 13.45
N SER A 178 15.74 7.25 14.58
CA SER A 178 16.93 6.62 15.17
C SER A 178 17.64 5.66 14.21
N GLY A 179 16.87 5.00 13.33
CA GLY A 179 17.41 3.99 12.43
C GLY A 179 17.96 2.74 13.14
N ASP A 180 17.69 2.56 14.43
CA ASP A 180 18.12 1.41 15.20
C ASP A 180 17.14 0.23 15.04
N PRO A 181 17.53 -0.86 14.33
CA PRO A 181 16.66 -2.01 14.11
C PRO A 181 16.37 -2.79 15.40
N THR A 182 17.18 -2.63 16.42
CA THR A 182 16.96 -3.31 17.71
C THR A 182 15.72 -2.77 18.43
N LEU A 183 15.26 -1.56 18.08
CA LEU A 183 14.05 -0.93 18.61
C LEU A 183 12.77 -1.50 17.99
N VAL A 184 12.81 -2.07 16.79
CA VAL A 184 11.61 -2.53 16.04
C VAL A 184 10.69 -3.44 16.87
N PRO A 185 11.17 -4.49 17.57
CA PRO A 185 10.29 -5.33 18.39
C PRO A 185 9.69 -4.58 19.59
N ALA A 186 10.45 -3.64 20.19
CA ALA A 186 9.97 -2.83 21.31
C ALA A 186 8.89 -1.85 20.87
N LEU A 187 9.07 -1.20 19.72
CA LEU A 187 8.08 -0.31 19.09
C LEU A 187 6.78 -1.05 18.76
N ALA A 188 6.90 -2.23 18.15
CA ALA A 188 5.74 -3.07 17.84
C ALA A 188 4.98 -3.49 19.11
N ARG A 189 5.70 -3.87 20.17
CA ARG A 189 5.10 -4.23 21.46
C ARG A 189 4.39 -3.03 22.11
N ARG A 190 5.03 -1.87 22.15
CA ARG A 190 4.45 -0.63 22.71
C ARG A 190 3.16 -0.24 21.97
N CYS A 191 3.15 -0.34 20.63
CA CYS A 191 1.95 -0.13 19.82
C CYS A 191 0.86 -1.13 20.19
N LEU A 192 1.16 -2.43 20.27
CA LEU A 192 0.21 -3.47 20.62
C LEU A 192 -0.38 -3.24 22.02
N GLU A 193 0.45 -2.93 23.00
CA GLU A 193 0.03 -2.63 24.38
C GLU A 193 -0.88 -1.40 24.45
N SER A 194 -0.58 -0.35 23.68
CA SER A 194 -1.43 0.84 23.57
C SER A 194 -2.83 0.50 23.01
N LEU A 195 -2.88 -0.27 21.92
CA LEU A 195 -4.14 -0.69 21.30
C LEU A 195 -4.95 -1.60 22.24
N GLN A 196 -4.31 -2.55 22.91
CA GLN A 196 -4.95 -3.45 23.88
C GLN A 196 -5.41 -2.68 25.13
N GLY A 197 -4.61 -1.72 25.60
CA GLY A 197 -4.99 -0.82 26.70
C GLY A 197 -6.22 0.03 26.37
N ALA A 198 -6.41 0.38 25.09
CA ALA A 198 -7.65 1.00 24.59
C ALA A 198 -8.80 0.00 24.36
N GLY A 199 -8.63 -1.26 24.79
CA GLY A 199 -9.63 -2.32 24.67
C GLY A 199 -9.80 -2.87 23.25
N ARG A 200 -8.82 -2.69 22.35
CA ARG A 200 -8.85 -3.21 20.97
C ARG A 200 -8.32 -4.64 20.94
N ASP A 201 -9.04 -5.55 20.28
CA ASP A 201 -8.47 -6.82 19.84
C ASP A 201 -7.98 -6.66 18.40
N VAL A 202 -6.66 -6.69 18.21
CA VAL A 202 -6.07 -6.49 16.88
C VAL A 202 -6.25 -7.70 15.96
N ARG A 203 -6.57 -8.88 16.49
CA ARG A 203 -6.63 -10.14 15.72
C ARG A 203 -7.69 -10.15 14.62
N PRO A 204 -8.94 -9.65 14.80
CA PRO A 204 -9.97 -9.69 13.77
C PRO A 204 -9.77 -8.71 12.60
N TYR A 205 -8.60 -8.07 12.48
CA TYR A 205 -8.35 -7.08 11.43
C TYR A 205 -7.61 -7.67 10.23
N THR A 206 -8.02 -8.87 9.81
CA THR A 206 -7.48 -9.60 8.64
C THR A 206 -8.33 -9.38 7.39
N THR A 207 -7.78 -9.72 6.23
CA THR A 207 -8.49 -9.66 4.94
C THR A 207 -9.74 -10.55 4.95
N SER A 208 -9.68 -11.76 5.55
CA SER A 208 -10.82 -12.68 5.62
C SER A 208 -12.00 -12.08 6.38
N VAL A 209 -11.75 -11.25 7.39
CA VAL A 209 -12.81 -10.54 8.12
C VAL A 209 -13.24 -9.28 7.36
N ALA A 210 -12.31 -8.53 6.77
CA ALA A 210 -12.61 -7.31 6.01
C ALA A 210 -13.54 -7.55 4.81
N VAL A 211 -13.41 -8.69 4.11
CA VAL A 211 -14.32 -9.01 2.98
C VAL A 211 -15.75 -9.30 3.44
N GLN A 212 -15.95 -9.80 4.66
CA GLN A 212 -17.29 -9.95 5.24
C GLN A 212 -17.91 -8.58 5.54
N ASP A 213 -17.11 -7.62 5.99
CA ASP A 213 -17.57 -6.25 6.18
C ASP A 213 -18.00 -5.60 4.87
N LEU A 214 -17.20 -5.75 3.81
CA LEU A 214 -17.57 -5.22 2.49
C LEU A 214 -18.90 -5.80 2.00
N GLU A 215 -19.16 -7.09 2.25
CA GLU A 215 -20.46 -7.71 1.90
C GLU A 215 -21.61 -7.15 2.74
N ARG A 216 -21.39 -6.93 4.04
CA ARG A 216 -22.39 -6.26 4.91
C ARG A 216 -22.67 -4.84 4.41
N VAL A 217 -21.65 -4.09 4.03
CA VAL A 217 -21.82 -2.74 3.45
C VAL A 217 -22.59 -2.81 2.13
N ARG A 218 -22.24 -3.71 1.21
CA ARG A 218 -23.00 -3.89 -0.04
C ARG A 218 -24.48 -4.14 0.22
N ALA A 219 -24.76 -5.08 1.14
CA ALA A 219 -26.14 -5.47 1.49
C ALA A 219 -26.91 -4.33 2.15
N ALA A 220 -26.29 -3.63 3.12
CA ALA A 220 -26.90 -2.49 3.82
C ALA A 220 -27.22 -1.32 2.88
N LEU A 221 -26.39 -1.11 1.85
CA LEU A 221 -26.60 -0.09 0.83
C LEU A 221 -27.60 -0.53 -0.27
N GLY A 222 -28.09 -1.77 -0.23
CA GLY A 222 -29.10 -2.31 -1.16
C GLY A 222 -28.57 -2.61 -2.57
N TYR A 223 -27.27 -2.70 -2.79
CA TYR A 223 -26.71 -3.05 -4.10
C TYR A 223 -26.76 -4.57 -4.32
N GLU A 224 -27.37 -5.01 -5.42
CA GLU A 224 -27.42 -6.43 -5.78
C GLU A 224 -26.04 -6.95 -6.22
N ARG A 225 -25.39 -6.21 -7.11
CA ARG A 225 -24.06 -6.51 -7.64
C ARG A 225 -23.20 -5.25 -7.65
N ILE A 226 -21.89 -5.44 -7.49
CA ILE A 226 -20.91 -4.35 -7.48
C ILE A 226 -19.78 -4.60 -8.48
N ASN A 227 -19.13 -3.54 -8.89
CA ASN A 227 -17.81 -3.60 -9.51
C ASN A 227 -16.75 -3.32 -8.43
N LEU A 228 -15.58 -3.92 -8.56
CA LEU A 228 -14.48 -3.73 -7.63
C LEU A 228 -13.29 -3.08 -8.34
N TYR A 229 -12.67 -2.12 -7.69
CA TYR A 229 -11.32 -1.65 -8.00
C TYR A 229 -10.45 -1.87 -6.75
N GLY A 230 -9.39 -2.64 -6.89
CA GLY A 230 -8.39 -2.82 -5.85
C GLY A 230 -7.01 -2.40 -6.34
N VAL A 231 -6.25 -1.69 -5.51
CA VAL A 231 -4.85 -1.32 -5.81
C VAL A 231 -3.91 -1.95 -4.79
N SER A 232 -2.77 -2.51 -5.26
CA SER A 232 -1.75 -3.08 -4.36
C SER A 232 -2.34 -4.18 -3.46
N TYR A 233 -2.20 -4.10 -2.13
CA TYR A 233 -2.88 -4.99 -1.19
C TYR A 233 -4.40 -5.07 -1.45
N GLY A 234 -5.04 -3.97 -1.86
CA GLY A 234 -6.46 -3.96 -2.22
C GLY A 234 -6.84 -4.95 -3.33
N THR A 235 -5.88 -5.35 -4.18
CA THR A 235 -6.10 -6.41 -5.19
C THR A 235 -6.27 -7.78 -4.54
N ARG A 236 -5.57 -8.07 -3.43
CA ARG A 236 -5.76 -9.29 -2.63
C ARG A 236 -7.15 -9.30 -1.99
N VAL A 237 -7.58 -8.18 -1.43
CA VAL A 237 -8.93 -8.02 -0.86
C VAL A 237 -10.01 -8.24 -1.93
N ALA A 238 -9.87 -7.61 -3.11
CA ALA A 238 -10.82 -7.75 -4.22
C ALA A 238 -10.91 -9.20 -4.73
N GLN A 239 -9.77 -9.89 -4.87
CA GLN A 239 -9.73 -11.30 -5.24
C GLN A 239 -10.37 -12.20 -4.16
N HIS A 240 -10.13 -11.91 -2.89
CA HIS A 240 -10.74 -12.69 -1.80
C HIS A 240 -12.24 -12.43 -1.69
N TYR A 241 -12.69 -11.19 -1.91
CA TYR A 241 -14.13 -10.88 -2.01
C TYR A 241 -14.78 -11.62 -3.18
N LEU A 242 -14.15 -11.63 -4.36
CA LEU A 242 -14.62 -12.39 -5.52
C LEU A 242 -14.72 -13.90 -5.23
N ARG A 243 -13.77 -14.48 -4.50
CA ARG A 243 -13.82 -15.88 -4.05
C ARG A 243 -15.02 -16.17 -3.15
N ARG A 244 -15.32 -15.26 -2.20
CA ARG A 244 -16.39 -15.46 -1.21
C ARG A 244 -17.77 -15.16 -1.76
N PHE A 245 -17.89 -14.16 -2.63
CA PHE A 245 -19.17 -13.63 -3.09
C PHE A 245 -19.22 -13.45 -4.63
N PRO A 246 -18.90 -14.48 -5.41
CA PRO A 246 -18.81 -14.35 -6.89
C PRO A 246 -20.10 -13.85 -7.53
N GLN A 247 -21.28 -14.22 -6.99
CA GLN A 247 -22.59 -13.79 -7.52
C GLN A 247 -22.84 -12.29 -7.28
N ARG A 248 -22.11 -11.65 -6.36
CA ARG A 248 -22.23 -10.23 -6.03
C ARG A 248 -21.31 -9.34 -6.82
N VAL A 249 -20.41 -9.93 -7.62
CA VAL A 249 -19.44 -9.19 -8.42
C VAL A 249 -19.85 -9.18 -9.89
N ARG A 250 -19.84 -7.99 -10.51
CA ARG A 250 -20.06 -7.83 -11.93
C ARG A 250 -18.76 -7.75 -12.72
N SER A 251 -17.79 -7.00 -12.24
CA SER A 251 -16.44 -6.91 -12.82
C SER A 251 -15.41 -6.50 -11.77
N VAL A 252 -14.13 -6.76 -12.06
CA VAL A 252 -13.02 -6.42 -11.16
C VAL A 252 -11.88 -5.76 -11.93
N ILE A 253 -11.34 -4.66 -11.39
CA ILE A 253 -10.08 -4.05 -11.82
C ILE A 253 -9.05 -4.30 -10.73
N LEU A 254 -7.92 -4.88 -11.09
CA LEU A 254 -6.79 -5.16 -10.20
C LEU A 254 -5.58 -4.35 -10.68
N ASP A 255 -5.14 -3.37 -9.89
CA ASP A 255 -4.04 -2.47 -10.23
C ASP A 255 -2.85 -2.72 -9.30
N GLY A 256 -1.70 -3.13 -9.85
CA GLY A 256 -0.55 -3.57 -9.05
C GLY A 256 -0.86 -4.85 -8.27
N VAL A 257 -0.89 -5.98 -8.96
CA VAL A 257 -1.57 -7.20 -8.51
C VAL A 257 -0.74 -8.04 -7.55
N VAL A 258 -1.29 -8.29 -6.36
CA VAL A 258 -0.81 -9.29 -5.39
C VAL A 258 -1.58 -10.59 -5.58
N PRO A 259 -0.99 -11.65 -6.16
CA PRO A 259 -1.69 -12.93 -6.33
C PRO A 259 -1.94 -13.61 -4.98
N PRO A 260 -3.00 -14.43 -4.82
CA PRO A 260 -3.40 -14.99 -3.53
C PRO A 260 -2.31 -15.80 -2.83
N GLY A 261 -1.50 -16.55 -3.58
CA GLY A 261 -0.43 -17.41 -3.05
C GLY A 261 0.85 -16.68 -2.65
N LEU A 262 1.01 -15.40 -3.02
CA LEU A 262 2.22 -14.63 -2.69
C LEU A 262 2.25 -14.28 -1.20
N ALA A 263 3.37 -14.56 -0.54
CA ALA A 263 3.71 -13.98 0.76
C ALA A 263 4.62 -12.77 0.53
N LEU A 264 4.18 -11.59 0.98
CA LEU A 264 4.97 -10.38 0.90
C LEU A 264 6.18 -10.49 1.82
N GLY A 265 7.38 -10.43 1.26
CA GLY A 265 8.63 -10.62 2.03
C GLY A 265 9.85 -10.61 1.12
N PRO A 266 10.58 -11.73 0.95
CA PRO A 266 11.84 -11.77 0.21
C PRO A 266 11.75 -11.27 -1.23
N ALA A 267 10.65 -11.59 -1.93
CA ALA A 267 10.42 -11.17 -3.31
C ALA A 267 10.44 -9.63 -3.44
N MET A 268 9.92 -8.91 -2.45
CA MET A 268 9.83 -7.43 -2.51
C MET A 268 11.20 -6.76 -2.68
N ALA A 269 12.24 -7.25 -2.01
CA ALA A 269 13.58 -6.67 -2.15
C ALA A 269 14.20 -6.96 -3.53
N LEU A 270 13.96 -8.17 -4.04
CA LEU A 270 14.45 -8.59 -5.36
C LEU A 270 13.73 -7.84 -6.50
N ASP A 271 12.41 -7.70 -6.38
CA ASP A 271 11.58 -7.00 -7.37
C ASP A 271 11.91 -5.51 -7.40
N ALA A 272 12.15 -4.91 -6.23
CA ALA A 272 12.55 -3.53 -6.09
C ALA A 272 13.93 -3.25 -6.73
N GLU A 273 14.93 -4.12 -6.49
CA GLU A 273 16.25 -4.03 -7.15
C GLU A 273 16.12 -4.19 -8.67
N ALA A 274 15.29 -5.14 -9.12
CA ALA A 274 15.08 -5.37 -10.56
C ALA A 274 14.38 -4.18 -11.23
N ALA A 275 13.41 -3.53 -10.58
CA ALA A 275 12.77 -2.32 -11.07
C ALA A 275 13.75 -1.16 -11.17
N LEU A 276 14.55 -0.91 -10.12
CA LEU A 276 15.59 0.11 -10.14
C LEU A 276 16.60 -0.15 -11.28
N ALA A 277 17.02 -1.40 -11.46
CA ALA A 277 17.95 -1.76 -12.54
C ALA A 277 17.37 -1.41 -13.92
N ARG A 278 16.07 -1.65 -14.17
CA ARG A 278 15.40 -1.25 -15.42
C ARG A 278 15.34 0.26 -15.59
N ILE A 279 15.00 1.01 -14.55
CA ILE A 279 14.95 2.48 -14.56
C ILE A 279 16.34 3.04 -14.91
N LEU A 280 17.39 2.60 -14.23
CA LEU A 280 18.75 3.08 -14.46
C LEU A 280 19.29 2.64 -15.82
N ALA A 281 18.97 1.43 -16.30
CA ALA A 281 19.34 0.98 -17.65
C ALA A 281 18.65 1.83 -18.74
N ARG A 282 17.40 2.27 -18.52
CA ARG A 282 16.71 3.19 -19.42
C ARG A 282 17.43 4.54 -19.52
N CYS A 283 17.93 5.10 -18.41
CA CYS A 283 18.77 6.30 -18.42
C CYS A 283 20.09 6.06 -19.15
N ALA A 284 20.76 4.94 -18.92
CA ALA A 284 22.00 4.61 -19.62
C ALA A 284 21.83 4.46 -21.14
N ALA A 285 20.65 4.05 -21.59
CA ALA A 285 20.29 3.93 -23.01
C ALA A 285 19.79 5.26 -23.63
N ASP A 286 19.36 6.22 -22.83
CA ASP A 286 18.95 7.55 -23.27
C ASP A 286 20.19 8.44 -23.50
N ALA A 287 20.36 8.96 -24.71
CA ALA A 287 21.56 9.70 -25.08
C ALA A 287 21.80 10.95 -24.21
N ALA A 288 20.74 11.67 -23.85
CA ALA A 288 20.85 12.89 -23.05
C ALA A 288 21.16 12.57 -21.58
N CYS A 289 20.49 11.56 -21.02
CA CYS A 289 20.74 11.09 -19.67
C CYS A 289 22.15 10.52 -19.51
N HIS A 290 22.59 9.69 -20.47
CA HIS A 290 23.95 9.14 -20.48
C HIS A 290 25.01 10.23 -20.59
N ALA A 291 24.81 11.21 -21.47
CA ALA A 291 25.73 12.34 -21.62
C ALA A 291 25.83 13.18 -20.32
N ALA A 292 24.72 13.32 -19.57
CA ALA A 292 24.72 14.08 -18.33
C ALA A 292 25.32 13.32 -17.13
N TYR A 293 25.11 12.01 -17.03
CA TYR A 293 25.38 11.26 -15.79
C TYR A 293 26.24 10.01 -15.96
N GLY A 294 26.61 9.63 -17.20
CA GLY A 294 27.42 8.45 -17.48
C GLY A 294 26.68 7.15 -17.12
N ASP A 295 27.31 6.34 -16.27
CA ASP A 295 26.71 5.08 -15.77
C ASP A 295 25.99 5.27 -14.44
N PRO A 296 24.65 5.41 -14.43
CA PRO A 296 23.90 5.62 -13.20
C PRO A 296 23.87 4.40 -12.28
N VAL A 297 24.12 3.18 -12.81
CA VAL A 297 24.24 1.96 -12.00
C VAL A 297 25.52 1.99 -11.18
N ALA A 298 26.64 2.42 -11.79
CA ALA A 298 27.91 2.58 -11.09
C ALA A 298 27.81 3.68 -10.02
N LEU A 299 27.15 4.81 -10.31
CA LEU A 299 26.88 5.88 -9.34
C LEU A 299 26.11 5.35 -8.12
N TYR A 300 25.01 4.66 -8.36
CA TYR A 300 24.19 4.06 -7.31
C TYR A 300 25.00 3.10 -6.42
N ARG A 301 25.72 2.15 -7.03
CA ARG A 301 26.49 1.14 -6.28
C ARG A 301 27.58 1.80 -5.41
N SER A 302 28.31 2.74 -5.97
CA SER A 302 29.36 3.49 -5.26
C SER A 302 28.78 4.30 -4.11
N LEU A 303 27.68 5.02 -4.33
CA LEU A 303 27.01 5.80 -3.30
C LEU A 303 26.48 4.92 -2.15
N ARG A 304 25.84 3.80 -2.48
CA ARG A 304 25.36 2.83 -1.48
C ARG A 304 26.51 2.29 -0.62
N ALA A 305 27.59 1.86 -1.24
CA ALA A 305 28.76 1.34 -0.52
C ALA A 305 29.35 2.39 0.43
N ARG A 306 29.48 3.65 -0.02
CA ARG A 306 29.94 4.76 0.80
C ARG A 306 29.03 5.01 2.00
N LEU A 307 27.74 5.12 1.77
CA LEU A 307 26.75 5.42 2.81
C LEU A 307 26.55 4.29 3.82
N ALA A 308 26.89 3.06 3.48
CA ALA A 308 26.85 1.92 4.40
C ALA A 308 27.89 2.05 5.53
N THR A 309 29.02 2.74 5.27
CA THR A 309 30.10 2.91 6.25
C THR A 309 30.24 4.34 6.78
N ALA A 310 29.80 5.33 6.01
CA ALA A 310 29.94 6.75 6.33
C ALA A 310 28.65 7.52 6.00
N PRO A 311 27.64 7.49 6.89
CA PRO A 311 26.49 8.37 6.78
C PRO A 311 26.89 9.85 6.79
N VAL A 312 26.07 10.70 6.17
CA VAL A 312 26.35 12.14 6.02
C VAL A 312 25.38 12.95 6.87
N GLU A 313 25.92 13.83 7.70
CA GLU A 313 25.10 14.79 8.46
C GLU A 313 24.68 15.94 7.53
N LEU A 314 23.38 16.17 7.44
CA LEU A 314 22.78 17.16 6.55
C LEU A 314 21.91 18.13 7.34
N ARG A 315 21.90 19.38 6.89
CA ARG A 315 20.90 20.36 7.30
C ARG A 315 20.15 20.81 6.05
N VAL A 316 18.90 20.41 5.91
CA VAL A 316 18.06 20.65 4.73
C VAL A 316 16.75 21.31 5.15
N ALA A 317 16.19 22.12 4.26
CA ALA A 317 14.84 22.63 4.45
C ALA A 317 13.82 21.52 4.12
N ASP A 318 12.86 21.31 4.99
CA ASP A 318 11.71 20.44 4.73
C ASP A 318 10.92 21.01 3.53
N PRO A 319 10.72 20.25 2.45
CA PRO A 319 10.10 20.79 1.24
C PRO A 319 8.65 21.23 1.42
N ALA A 320 7.93 20.67 2.39
CA ALA A 320 6.53 21.01 2.64
C ALA A 320 6.36 22.24 3.54
N THR A 321 7.28 22.45 4.50
CA THR A 321 7.16 23.47 5.54
C THR A 321 8.21 24.57 5.47
N GLY A 322 9.32 24.35 4.76
CA GLY A 322 10.49 25.21 4.74
C GLY A 322 11.32 25.18 6.05
N THR A 323 10.91 24.37 7.03
CA THR A 323 11.58 24.29 8.33
C THR A 323 12.92 23.55 8.20
N PRO A 324 14.03 24.10 8.75
CA PRO A 324 15.29 23.38 8.77
C PRO A 324 15.18 22.04 9.53
N ARG A 325 15.69 20.98 8.91
CA ARG A 325 15.76 19.62 9.46
C ARG A 325 17.23 19.18 9.50
N GLU A 326 17.60 18.54 10.58
CA GLU A 326 18.86 17.81 10.66
C GLU A 326 18.60 16.33 10.35
N LEU A 327 19.40 15.76 9.46
CA LEU A 327 19.22 14.40 8.98
C LEU A 327 20.58 13.73 8.84
N ARG A 328 20.74 12.59 9.49
CA ARG A 328 21.87 11.70 9.28
C ARG A 328 21.57 10.72 8.16
N PHE A 329 21.92 11.10 6.92
CA PHE A 329 21.56 10.37 5.70
C PHE A 329 22.50 9.17 5.49
N GLY A 330 21.99 7.96 5.63
CA GLY A 330 22.71 6.70 5.46
C GLY A 330 22.15 5.85 4.31
N ALA A 331 22.64 4.63 4.19
CA ALA A 331 22.23 3.67 3.14
C ALA A 331 20.73 3.35 3.18
N GLN A 332 20.14 3.35 4.38
CA GLN A 332 18.71 3.11 4.52
C GLN A 332 17.87 4.25 3.95
N HIS A 333 18.26 5.49 4.16
CA HIS A 333 17.58 6.67 3.58
C HIS A 333 17.66 6.64 2.06
N LEU A 334 18.85 6.26 1.52
CA LEU A 334 18.99 6.01 0.08
C LEU A 334 18.05 4.91 -0.38
N GLY A 335 17.99 3.78 0.32
CA GLY A 335 17.08 2.67 0.01
C GLY A 335 15.62 3.09 -0.01
N ALA A 336 15.19 3.91 0.97
CA ALA A 336 13.84 4.47 1.01
C ALA A 336 13.55 5.37 -0.19
N VAL A 337 14.47 6.27 -0.54
CA VAL A 337 14.34 7.14 -1.72
C VAL A 337 14.23 6.32 -3.00
N LEU A 338 15.12 5.36 -3.20
CA LEU A 338 15.11 4.51 -4.40
C LEU A 338 13.81 3.75 -4.54
N ARG A 339 13.31 3.17 -3.43
CA ARG A 339 12.04 2.44 -3.43
C ARG A 339 10.86 3.36 -3.74
N LEU A 340 10.69 4.44 -2.97
CA LEU A 340 9.51 5.30 -3.05
C LEU A 340 9.47 6.12 -4.34
N ALA A 341 10.61 6.62 -4.82
CA ALA A 341 10.67 7.29 -6.11
C ALA A 341 10.38 6.35 -7.29
N SER A 342 10.68 5.04 -7.17
CA SER A 342 10.34 4.06 -8.21
C SER A 342 8.84 3.73 -8.29
N TYR A 343 8.00 4.22 -7.35
CA TYR A 343 6.54 4.04 -7.43
C TYR A 343 5.89 4.82 -8.58
N ALA A 344 6.49 5.92 -9.01
CA ALA A 344 5.98 6.75 -10.10
C ALA A 344 7.11 7.15 -11.06
N ASP A 345 6.85 7.06 -12.35
CA ASP A 345 7.84 7.34 -13.40
C ASP A 345 8.38 8.77 -13.34
N ALA A 346 7.53 9.75 -13.02
CA ALA A 346 7.93 11.15 -12.83
C ALA A 346 8.95 11.32 -11.69
N GLN A 347 8.80 10.59 -10.59
CA GLN A 347 9.77 10.61 -9.49
C GLN A 347 11.01 9.81 -9.82
N ALA A 348 10.85 8.65 -10.48
CA ALA A 348 11.96 7.82 -10.95
C ALA A 348 12.86 8.56 -11.93
N SER A 349 12.29 9.49 -12.73
CA SER A 349 13.06 10.31 -13.68
C SER A 349 14.07 11.27 -13.03
N LEU A 350 13.91 11.57 -11.74
CA LEU A 350 14.83 12.40 -10.95
C LEU A 350 16.02 11.60 -10.38
N LEU A 351 15.91 10.28 -10.30
CA LEU A 351 16.91 9.45 -9.61
C LEU A 351 18.32 9.58 -10.18
N PRO A 352 18.58 9.52 -11.52
CA PRO A 352 19.93 9.65 -12.05
C PRO A 352 20.59 10.98 -11.66
N MET A 353 19.86 12.09 -11.74
CA MET A 353 20.33 13.41 -11.33
C MET A 353 20.67 13.43 -9.82
N ALA A 354 19.76 12.94 -8.98
CA ALA A 354 19.95 12.98 -7.54
C ALA A 354 21.13 12.10 -7.07
N LEU A 355 21.32 10.95 -7.73
CA LEU A 355 22.48 10.06 -7.49
C LEU A 355 23.79 10.72 -7.91
N HIS A 356 23.83 11.37 -9.07
CA HIS A 356 24.99 12.09 -9.56
C HIS A 356 25.37 13.25 -8.64
N GLU A 357 24.41 14.09 -8.26
CA GLU A 357 24.61 15.20 -7.35
C GLU A 357 25.23 14.73 -6.02
N ALA A 358 24.70 13.67 -5.43
CA ALA A 358 25.21 13.14 -4.17
C ALA A 358 26.60 12.49 -4.30
N GLN A 359 26.85 11.76 -5.40
CA GLN A 359 28.10 10.99 -5.56
C GLN A 359 29.25 11.85 -6.06
N VAL A 360 29.00 12.74 -7.02
CA VAL A 360 30.03 13.53 -7.71
C VAL A 360 30.21 14.90 -7.05
N ASN A 361 29.11 15.58 -6.75
CA ASN A 361 29.13 16.94 -6.23
C ASN A 361 29.01 17.03 -4.70
N ALA A 362 28.91 15.87 -4.01
CA ALA A 362 28.64 15.77 -2.57
C ALA A 362 27.39 16.57 -2.12
N ASN A 363 26.46 16.84 -3.06
CA ASN A 363 25.20 17.54 -2.81
C ASN A 363 24.07 16.53 -2.57
N PHE A 364 23.75 16.30 -1.33
CA PHE A 364 22.68 15.37 -0.92
C PHE A 364 21.29 16.01 -0.87
N THR A 365 21.17 17.32 -1.11
CA THR A 365 19.89 18.03 -1.01
C THR A 365 18.77 17.40 -1.85
N PRO A 366 19.00 16.97 -3.12
CA PRO A 366 17.95 16.31 -3.90
C PRO A 366 17.48 15.00 -3.29
N LEU A 367 18.39 14.13 -2.83
CA LEU A 367 18.03 12.86 -2.19
C LEU A 367 17.29 13.08 -0.86
N ALA A 368 17.77 14.02 -0.04
CA ALA A 368 17.12 14.36 1.23
C ALA A 368 15.72 14.96 0.99
N GLY A 369 15.57 15.80 -0.02
CA GLY A 369 14.27 16.35 -0.43
C GLY A 369 13.29 15.26 -0.87
N LEU A 370 13.72 14.32 -1.71
CA LEU A 370 12.90 13.17 -2.11
C LEU A 370 12.53 12.29 -0.91
N PHE A 371 13.46 12.07 0.02
CA PHE A 371 13.18 11.33 1.25
C PHE A 371 12.09 12.02 2.10
N LEU A 372 12.25 13.31 2.39
CA LEU A 372 11.31 14.06 3.22
C LEU A 372 9.92 14.18 2.58
N MET A 373 9.86 14.42 1.26
CA MET A 373 8.58 14.47 0.52
C MET A 373 7.85 13.14 0.56
N SER A 374 8.58 12.03 0.32
CA SER A 374 7.99 10.69 0.31
C SER A 374 7.53 10.29 1.72
N SER A 375 8.29 10.66 2.73
CA SER A 375 7.97 10.41 4.13
C SER A 375 6.71 11.15 4.57
N ALA A 376 6.62 12.45 4.25
CA ALA A 376 5.43 13.25 4.52
C ALA A 376 4.18 12.74 3.78
N GLY A 377 4.36 12.18 2.56
CA GLY A 377 3.29 11.58 1.78
C GLY A 377 2.71 10.31 2.39
N LEU A 378 3.47 9.59 3.21
CA LEU A 378 3.02 8.36 3.88
C LEU A 378 2.46 8.63 5.28
N GLU A 379 2.76 9.79 5.85
CA GLU A 379 2.33 10.17 7.19
C GLU A 379 0.81 10.22 7.29
N GLY A 380 0.23 9.51 8.29
CA GLY A 380 -1.21 9.45 8.51
C GLY A 380 -2.00 8.66 7.46
N GLN A 381 -1.34 8.06 6.45
CA GLN A 381 -2.01 7.31 5.40
C GLN A 381 -2.08 5.79 5.67
N VAL A 382 -1.25 5.28 6.59
CA VAL A 382 -1.18 3.85 6.91
C VAL A 382 -1.40 3.61 8.40
N ALA A 383 -2.43 2.83 8.74
CA ALA A 383 -2.67 2.33 10.09
C ALA A 383 -1.75 1.11 10.35
N PHE A 384 -0.63 1.34 11.06
CA PHE A 384 0.40 0.31 11.27
C PHE A 384 -0.07 -0.90 12.06
N GLY A 385 -1.00 -0.73 13.01
CA GLY A 385 -1.57 -1.87 13.73
C GLY A 385 -2.34 -2.80 12.80
N MET A 386 -3.13 -2.26 11.86
CA MET A 386 -3.79 -3.08 10.83
C MET A 386 -2.78 -3.71 9.87
N HIS A 387 -1.79 -2.94 9.42
CA HIS A 387 -0.69 -3.45 8.60
C HIS A 387 -0.02 -4.66 9.26
N ASN A 388 0.39 -4.53 10.52
CA ASN A 388 1.05 -5.58 11.27
C ASN A 388 0.15 -6.82 11.41
N THR A 389 -1.15 -6.65 11.68
CA THR A 389 -2.08 -7.77 11.77
C THR A 389 -2.15 -8.55 10.47
N VAL A 390 -2.27 -7.86 9.33
CA VAL A 390 -2.31 -8.52 8.02
C VAL A 390 -1.00 -9.23 7.72
N ILE A 391 0.13 -8.54 7.77
CA ILE A 391 1.44 -9.12 7.44
C ILE A 391 1.78 -10.32 8.36
N CYS A 392 1.47 -10.20 9.65
CA CYS A 392 1.79 -11.26 10.62
C CYS A 392 0.81 -12.44 10.57
N SER A 393 -0.37 -12.26 9.97
CA SER A 393 -1.33 -13.34 9.78
C SER A 393 -1.21 -14.01 8.41
N GLU A 394 -1.01 -13.21 7.35
CA GLU A 394 -1.22 -13.62 5.96
C GLU A 394 0.06 -13.82 5.16
N ASP A 395 1.20 -13.27 5.60
CA ASP A 395 2.46 -13.27 4.84
C ASP A 395 3.60 -13.96 5.59
N ILE A 396 4.10 -13.38 6.67
CA ILE A 396 5.32 -13.86 7.38
C ILE A 396 5.25 -15.33 7.82
N PRO A 397 4.10 -15.87 8.29
CA PRO A 397 3.99 -17.26 8.65
C PRO A 397 4.24 -18.26 7.52
N PHE A 398 4.14 -17.80 6.27
CA PHE A 398 4.26 -18.62 5.06
C PHE A 398 5.60 -18.44 4.35
N ILE A 399 6.55 -17.77 4.98
CA ILE A 399 7.93 -17.60 4.47
C ILE A 399 8.85 -18.54 5.24
N ASP A 400 9.16 -19.69 4.64
CA ASP A 400 10.15 -20.60 5.21
C ASP A 400 11.54 -19.96 5.17
N ALA A 401 12.25 -20.00 6.30
CA ALA A 401 13.60 -19.45 6.38
C ALA A 401 14.59 -20.18 5.44
N ARG A 402 14.32 -21.45 5.13
CA ARG A 402 15.14 -22.29 4.23
C ARG A 402 15.03 -21.87 2.76
N ASP A 403 13.90 -21.25 2.38
CA ASP A 403 13.65 -20.79 1.01
C ASP A 403 14.17 -19.36 0.77
N VAL A 404 14.75 -18.72 1.80
CA VAL A 404 15.26 -17.35 1.72
C VAL A 404 16.75 -17.36 1.39
N ASP A 405 17.09 -16.95 0.18
CA ASP A 405 18.48 -16.65 -0.22
C ASP A 405 18.92 -15.31 0.37
N ARG A 406 19.44 -15.36 1.60
CA ARG A 406 19.90 -14.17 2.34
C ARG A 406 21.06 -13.44 1.64
N ALA A 407 21.96 -14.17 0.97
CA ALA A 407 23.07 -13.57 0.25
C ALA A 407 22.56 -12.72 -0.94
N ARG A 408 21.58 -13.25 -1.66
CA ARG A 408 20.92 -12.52 -2.75
C ARG A 408 20.15 -11.31 -2.23
N LEU A 409 19.43 -11.42 -1.11
CA LEU A 409 18.77 -10.27 -0.48
C LEU A 409 19.77 -9.20 -0.08
N ALA A 410 20.86 -9.55 0.58
CA ALA A 410 21.90 -8.62 1.02
C ALA A 410 22.54 -7.84 -0.15
N SER A 411 22.50 -8.37 -1.37
CA SER A 411 22.98 -7.68 -2.57
C SER A 411 22.02 -6.58 -3.07
N THR A 412 20.76 -6.57 -2.64
CA THR A 412 19.77 -5.55 -3.02
C THR A 412 19.91 -4.28 -2.17
N TYR A 413 19.34 -3.16 -2.62
CA TYR A 413 19.37 -1.92 -1.82
C TYR A 413 18.50 -1.96 -0.56
N LEU A 414 17.53 -2.88 -0.49
CA LEU A 414 16.73 -3.12 0.71
C LEU A 414 17.35 -4.12 1.67
N GLY A 415 18.35 -4.88 1.24
CA GLY A 415 19.05 -5.83 2.07
C GLY A 415 18.15 -6.95 2.63
N THR A 416 18.55 -7.52 3.76
CA THR A 416 17.74 -8.48 4.53
C THR A 416 16.82 -7.79 5.53
N GLU A 417 17.00 -6.53 5.75
CA GLU A 417 16.53 -5.73 6.87
C GLU A 417 15.03 -5.59 6.89
N MET A 418 14.43 -5.42 5.71
CA MET A 418 12.98 -5.37 5.60
C MET A 418 12.34 -6.68 6.08
N LEU A 419 12.87 -7.82 5.64
CA LEU A 419 12.36 -9.13 6.07
C LEU A 419 12.62 -9.38 7.56
N ASP A 420 13.81 -9.03 8.04
CA ASP A 420 14.18 -9.22 9.45
C ASP A 420 13.32 -8.32 10.36
N GLY A 421 13.05 -7.08 9.96
CA GLY A 421 12.14 -6.18 10.67
C GLY A 421 10.70 -6.72 10.73
N LEU A 422 10.16 -7.19 9.60
CA LEU A 422 8.83 -7.80 9.57
C LEU A 422 8.75 -9.06 10.45
N ARG A 423 9.78 -9.90 10.44
CA ARG A 423 9.86 -11.06 11.34
C ARG A 423 9.94 -10.65 12.81
N ALA A 424 10.68 -9.61 13.12
CA ALA A 424 10.79 -9.09 14.48
C ALA A 424 9.45 -8.54 15.00
N ILE A 425 8.72 -7.79 14.17
CA ILE A 425 7.35 -7.33 14.45
C ILE A 425 6.44 -8.54 14.70
N CYS A 426 6.44 -9.52 13.80
CA CYS A 426 5.56 -10.68 13.90
C CYS A 426 5.96 -11.68 15.01
N GLY A 427 7.15 -11.53 15.59
CA GLY A 427 7.56 -12.21 16.82
C GLY A 427 6.80 -11.75 18.06
N VAL A 428 6.23 -10.56 18.04
CA VAL A 428 5.47 -9.97 19.17
C VAL A 428 3.98 -9.71 18.83
N TRP A 429 3.64 -9.61 17.56
CA TRP A 429 2.28 -9.29 17.10
C TRP A 429 1.41 -10.56 16.98
N PRO A 430 0.19 -10.59 17.55
CA PRO A 430 -0.67 -11.76 17.48
C PRO A 430 -1.25 -11.96 16.07
N ARG A 431 -1.46 -13.23 15.70
CA ARG A 431 -2.10 -13.59 14.43
C ARG A 431 -3.60 -13.57 14.55
N GLY A 432 -4.26 -13.18 13.46
CA GLY A 432 -5.71 -13.20 13.32
C GLY A 432 -6.22 -14.39 12.49
N PRO A 433 -7.56 -14.53 12.39
CA PRO A 433 -8.19 -15.59 11.60
C PRO A 433 -7.97 -15.38 10.10
N MET A 434 -7.74 -16.48 9.39
CA MET A 434 -7.59 -16.50 7.93
C MET A 434 -8.36 -17.70 7.37
N ASP A 435 -9.09 -17.49 6.28
CA ASP A 435 -9.81 -18.57 5.61
C ASP A 435 -8.85 -19.65 5.09
N ALA A 436 -9.22 -20.92 5.18
CA ALA A 436 -8.36 -22.03 4.84
C ALA A 436 -7.91 -22.03 3.36
N ASP A 437 -8.72 -21.45 2.47
CA ASP A 437 -8.46 -21.35 1.03
C ASP A 437 -7.93 -19.96 0.61
N PHE A 438 -7.61 -19.09 1.58
CA PHE A 438 -7.17 -17.71 1.32
C PHE A 438 -6.02 -17.62 0.32
N ARG A 439 -5.04 -18.51 0.45
CA ARG A 439 -3.82 -18.55 -0.37
C ARG A 439 -3.94 -19.41 -1.64
N GLN A 440 -5.06 -20.10 -1.83
CA GLN A 440 -5.28 -20.93 -3.02
C GLN A 440 -5.44 -20.05 -4.28
N PRO A 441 -5.06 -20.54 -5.46
CA PRO A 441 -5.36 -19.86 -6.72
C PRO A 441 -6.85 -19.54 -6.83
N LEU A 442 -7.17 -18.37 -7.39
CA LEU A 442 -8.55 -17.96 -7.64
C LEU A 442 -8.98 -18.43 -9.04
N ALA A 443 -10.10 -19.19 -9.12
CA ALA A 443 -10.77 -19.50 -10.36
C ALA A 443 -12.08 -18.72 -10.47
N SER A 444 -12.31 -18.02 -11.58
CA SER A 444 -13.52 -17.22 -11.80
C SER A 444 -13.76 -16.97 -13.29
N ASP A 445 -15.03 -16.85 -13.67
CA ASP A 445 -15.51 -16.40 -14.98
C ASP A 445 -16.02 -14.94 -14.96
N VAL A 446 -15.96 -14.27 -13.83
CA VAL A 446 -16.22 -12.83 -13.72
C VAL A 446 -15.17 -12.06 -14.52
N PRO A 447 -15.57 -11.04 -15.31
CA PRO A 447 -14.62 -10.22 -16.05
C PRO A 447 -13.62 -9.51 -15.16
N VAL A 448 -12.32 -9.65 -15.47
CA VAL A 448 -11.22 -9.03 -14.70
C VAL A 448 -10.27 -8.28 -15.64
N LEU A 449 -10.00 -7.03 -15.32
CA LEU A 449 -8.93 -6.22 -15.92
C LEU A 449 -7.77 -6.13 -14.95
N LEU A 450 -6.58 -6.56 -15.38
CA LEU A 450 -5.36 -6.48 -14.57
C LEU A 450 -4.46 -5.38 -15.16
N LEU A 451 -3.94 -4.52 -14.30
CA LEU A 451 -3.08 -3.39 -14.66
C LEU A 451 -1.75 -3.52 -13.95
N SER A 452 -0.64 -3.30 -14.66
CA SER A 452 0.72 -3.33 -14.11
C SER A 452 1.61 -2.31 -14.79
N GLY A 453 2.48 -1.68 -14.02
CA GLY A 453 3.64 -0.96 -14.56
C GLY A 453 4.81 -1.92 -14.81
N ALA A 454 5.52 -1.72 -15.92
CA ALA A 454 6.69 -2.56 -16.24
C ALA A 454 7.83 -2.39 -15.23
N ASP A 455 7.92 -1.22 -14.59
CA ASP A 455 8.95 -0.86 -13.61
C ASP A 455 8.41 -0.85 -12.17
N ASP A 456 7.28 -1.53 -11.91
CA ASP A 456 6.70 -1.63 -10.56
C ASP A 456 7.68 -2.33 -9.60
N PRO A 457 8.12 -1.64 -8.51
CA PRO A 457 9.08 -2.17 -7.54
C PRO A 457 8.45 -3.06 -6.47
N VAL A 458 7.13 -3.25 -6.47
CA VAL A 458 6.37 -3.91 -5.39
C VAL A 458 5.55 -5.08 -5.89
N THR A 459 4.79 -4.85 -6.96
CA THR A 459 3.87 -5.82 -7.55
C THR A 459 4.11 -5.91 -9.07
N PRO A 460 5.25 -6.47 -9.48
CA PRO A 460 5.62 -6.52 -10.89
C PRO A 460 4.61 -7.33 -11.72
N PRO A 461 4.62 -7.19 -13.06
CA PRO A 461 3.69 -7.87 -13.97
C PRO A 461 3.53 -9.38 -13.73
N ALA A 462 4.57 -10.07 -13.25
CA ALA A 462 4.53 -11.49 -12.92
C ALA A 462 3.47 -11.86 -11.87
N GLY A 463 3.14 -10.92 -10.96
CA GLY A 463 2.05 -11.10 -10.00
C GLY A 463 0.69 -11.20 -10.70
N ALA A 464 0.42 -10.31 -11.64
CA ALA A 464 -0.79 -10.33 -12.46
C ALA A 464 -0.88 -11.59 -13.35
N GLU A 465 0.24 -11.98 -13.98
CA GLU A 465 0.32 -13.20 -14.78
C GLU A 465 0.00 -14.45 -13.94
N THR A 466 0.44 -14.48 -12.70
CA THR A 466 0.12 -15.56 -11.77
C THR A 466 -1.36 -15.56 -11.39
N ALA A 467 -1.92 -14.38 -11.08
CA ALA A 467 -3.33 -14.25 -10.69
C ALA A 467 -4.28 -14.64 -11.84
N MET A 468 -3.95 -14.29 -13.10
CA MET A 468 -4.83 -14.55 -14.25
C MET A 468 -4.94 -16.02 -14.66
N ARG A 469 -4.09 -16.92 -14.20
CA ARG A 469 -4.10 -18.36 -14.60
C ARG A 469 -5.45 -19.04 -14.37
N GLY A 470 -6.22 -18.61 -13.36
CA GLY A 470 -7.56 -19.12 -13.07
C GLY A 470 -8.71 -18.19 -13.50
N LEU A 471 -8.42 -17.07 -14.16
CA LEU A 471 -9.41 -16.06 -14.56
C LEU A 471 -9.74 -16.20 -16.06
N THR A 472 -10.82 -16.90 -16.39
CA THR A 472 -11.14 -17.27 -17.79
C THR A 472 -11.54 -16.07 -18.66
N ARG A 473 -12.02 -14.98 -18.05
CA ARG A 473 -12.41 -13.73 -18.72
C ARG A 473 -11.55 -12.58 -18.19
N SER A 474 -10.26 -12.63 -18.49
CA SER A 474 -9.33 -11.61 -18.03
C SER A 474 -8.50 -11.01 -19.16
N ARG A 475 -8.01 -9.80 -18.95
CA ARG A 475 -7.00 -9.13 -19.77
C ARG A 475 -6.00 -8.42 -18.88
N HIS A 476 -4.72 -8.60 -19.16
CA HIS A 476 -3.63 -7.92 -18.50
C HIS A 476 -3.04 -6.82 -19.40
N LEU A 477 -2.92 -5.62 -18.88
CA LEU A 477 -2.28 -4.49 -19.52
C LEU A 477 -1.02 -4.14 -18.73
N VAL A 478 0.12 -4.17 -19.43
CA VAL A 478 1.42 -3.74 -18.88
C VAL A 478 1.80 -2.43 -19.54
N VAL A 479 2.01 -1.38 -18.74
CA VAL A 479 2.39 -0.06 -19.23
C VAL A 479 3.91 0.12 -19.12
N PRO A 480 4.60 0.33 -20.25
CA PRO A 480 6.06 0.47 -20.27
C PRO A 480 6.54 1.67 -19.46
N GLY A 481 7.55 1.47 -18.63
CA GLY A 481 8.20 2.52 -17.84
C GLY A 481 7.43 3.04 -16.64
N GLU A 482 6.18 2.62 -16.47
CA GLU A 482 5.36 3.00 -15.33
C GLU A 482 5.69 2.16 -14.08
N GLY A 483 5.50 2.78 -12.92
CA GLY A 483 5.73 2.17 -11.62
C GLY A 483 4.48 1.55 -11.01
N HIS A 484 4.27 1.79 -9.71
CA HIS A 484 3.20 1.18 -8.92
C HIS A 484 1.90 1.97 -9.02
N SER A 485 0.82 1.33 -9.50
CA SER A 485 -0.48 1.90 -9.85
C SER A 485 -0.51 2.64 -11.20
N GLN A 486 -1.59 2.36 -11.96
CA GLN A 486 -1.74 2.87 -13.32
C GLN A 486 -2.77 4.02 -13.43
N LEU A 487 -3.22 4.56 -12.28
CA LEU A 487 -4.25 5.60 -12.24
C LEU A 487 -3.79 6.94 -12.85
N GLY A 488 -2.48 7.21 -12.86
CA GLY A 488 -1.88 8.40 -13.48
C GLY A 488 -1.65 8.29 -14.98
N VAL A 489 -1.77 7.09 -15.56
CA VAL A 489 -1.46 6.85 -16.98
C VAL A 489 -2.47 7.51 -17.88
N THR A 490 -1.98 8.24 -18.88
CA THR A 490 -2.84 8.92 -19.88
C THR A 490 -3.82 7.92 -20.50
N CYS A 491 -5.10 8.27 -20.50
CA CYS A 491 -6.25 7.53 -20.99
C CYS A 491 -6.67 6.27 -20.19
N MET A 492 -6.00 5.93 -19.10
CA MET A 492 -6.40 4.80 -18.25
C MET A 492 -7.80 5.01 -17.66
N ASP A 493 -8.17 6.24 -17.35
CA ASP A 493 -9.52 6.63 -16.95
C ASP A 493 -10.61 6.18 -17.95
N ARG A 494 -10.32 6.31 -19.27
CA ARG A 494 -11.20 5.85 -20.34
C ARG A 494 -11.24 4.33 -20.39
N VAL A 495 -10.07 3.70 -20.38
CA VAL A 495 -9.95 2.23 -20.47
C VAL A 495 -10.71 1.56 -19.31
N MET A 496 -10.54 2.05 -18.07
CA MET A 496 -11.29 1.56 -16.92
C MET A 496 -12.79 1.81 -17.04
N ALA A 497 -13.19 2.99 -17.50
CA ALA A 497 -14.61 3.31 -17.67
C ALA A 497 -15.29 2.44 -18.73
N ASP A 498 -14.64 2.22 -19.87
CA ASP A 498 -15.12 1.34 -20.92
C ASP A 498 -15.24 -0.11 -20.42
N PHE A 499 -14.22 -0.59 -19.68
CA PHE A 499 -14.28 -1.91 -19.06
C PHE A 499 -15.44 -2.05 -18.06
N VAL A 500 -15.61 -1.09 -17.15
CA VAL A 500 -16.71 -1.14 -16.16
C VAL A 500 -18.08 -1.03 -16.86
N ARG A 501 -18.20 -0.28 -17.96
CA ARG A 501 -19.44 -0.19 -18.73
C ARG A 501 -19.81 -1.53 -19.38
N ASP A 502 -18.86 -2.16 -20.07
CA ASP A 502 -19.13 -3.28 -20.97
C ASP A 502 -18.89 -4.65 -20.30
N ALA A 503 -18.04 -4.71 -19.28
CA ALA A 503 -17.57 -5.93 -18.60
C ALA A 503 -17.05 -6.99 -19.59
N ASP A 504 -16.40 -6.52 -20.66
CA ASP A 504 -15.76 -7.37 -21.66
C ASP A 504 -14.28 -6.99 -21.83
N PRO A 505 -13.36 -7.70 -21.18
CA PRO A 505 -11.94 -7.38 -21.26
C PRO A 505 -11.36 -7.63 -22.66
N LYS A 506 -11.97 -8.49 -23.50
CA LYS A 506 -11.46 -8.81 -24.83
C LYS A 506 -11.78 -7.74 -25.87
N ALA A 507 -12.96 -7.12 -25.77
CA ALA A 507 -13.39 -6.07 -26.69
C ALA A 507 -12.83 -4.68 -26.35
N LEU A 508 -12.07 -4.55 -25.25
CA LEU A 508 -11.58 -3.27 -24.75
C LEU A 508 -10.58 -2.61 -25.72
N ASP A 509 -10.85 -1.38 -26.17
CA ASP A 509 -9.92 -0.57 -26.95
C ASP A 509 -8.84 0.03 -26.04
N THR A 510 -7.61 -0.43 -26.22
CA THR A 510 -6.43 0.04 -25.48
C THR A 510 -5.43 0.78 -26.37
N SER A 511 -5.80 1.11 -27.61
CA SER A 511 -4.91 1.72 -28.60
C SER A 511 -4.29 3.05 -28.12
N CYS A 512 -4.99 3.78 -27.28
CA CYS A 512 -4.50 5.04 -26.71
C CYS A 512 -3.29 4.87 -25.78
N LEU A 513 -3.14 3.72 -25.12
CA LEU A 513 -2.00 3.42 -24.25
C LEU A 513 -0.68 3.32 -25.03
N ALA A 514 -0.72 3.02 -26.33
CA ALA A 514 0.47 3.01 -27.18
C ALA A 514 1.17 4.38 -27.26
N ARG A 515 0.50 5.46 -26.86
CA ARG A 515 1.07 6.81 -26.80
C ARG A 515 1.66 7.16 -25.43
N SER A 516 1.41 6.33 -24.42
CA SER A 516 2.03 6.51 -23.12
C SER A 516 3.52 6.25 -23.24
N LYS A 517 4.32 7.19 -22.77
CA LYS A 517 5.78 7.09 -22.73
C LYS A 517 6.21 7.41 -21.31
N PRO A 518 7.25 6.76 -20.82
CA PRO A 518 7.87 7.13 -19.54
C PRO A 518 8.26 8.60 -19.50
N ALA A 519 8.21 9.21 -18.33
CA ALA A 519 8.71 10.57 -18.14
C ALA A 519 10.18 10.67 -18.57
N PRO A 520 10.56 11.73 -19.31
CA PRO A 520 11.95 11.94 -19.69
C PRO A 520 12.80 12.21 -18.45
N PHE A 521 14.04 11.71 -18.45
CA PHE A 521 14.94 11.94 -17.34
C PHE A 521 15.33 13.42 -17.23
N PHE A 522 15.38 13.91 -16.00
CA PHE A 522 15.96 15.21 -15.72
C PHE A 522 17.45 15.17 -16.01
N THR A 523 17.95 16.05 -16.86
CA THR A 523 19.38 16.21 -17.20
C THR A 523 20.00 17.40 -16.49
N SER A 524 19.20 18.19 -15.79
CA SER A 524 19.61 19.29 -14.94
C SER A 524 18.52 19.58 -13.88
N PRO A 525 18.80 20.39 -12.85
CA PRO A 525 17.75 20.86 -11.91
C PRO A 525 16.61 21.63 -12.57
N ALA A 526 16.81 22.13 -13.80
CA ALA A 526 15.80 22.86 -14.56
C ALA A 526 14.82 21.94 -15.32
N GLY A 527 15.15 20.64 -15.44
CA GLY A 527 14.29 19.67 -16.11
C GLY A 527 14.98 18.74 -17.09
N PRO A 528 14.18 17.99 -17.85
CA PRO A 528 14.69 17.20 -18.97
C PRO A 528 15.20 18.10 -20.10
N PRO A 529 15.95 17.56 -21.07
CA PRO A 529 16.36 18.34 -22.25
C PRO A 529 15.12 18.80 -23.03
N PRO A 530 15.21 19.98 -23.68
CA PRO A 530 14.10 20.55 -24.45
C PRO A 530 13.69 19.68 -25.64
#